data_d0501b73fe0b45b382565d370a80cfb6
#
_entry.id   d0501b73fe0b45b382565d370a80cfb6
#
_cell.length_a   1.000
_cell.length_b   1.000
_cell.length_c   1.000
_cell.angle_alpha   90.00
_cell.angle_beta   90.00
_cell.angle_gamma   90.00
#
_symmetry.space_group_name_H-M   'P 1'
#
loop_
_entity.id
_entity.type
_entity.pdbx_description
1 polymer ?
#
loop_
_entity_poly.entity_id
_entity_poly.type
_entity_poly.pdbx_seq_one_letter_code
_entity_poly.pdbx_strand_id
1 'polypeptide(L)'
;MAVYEELHFTKAAEKLGISQPTLSQQIRVLEDELGMPLFDRIGKKIVVTEAGSLLFSYTTEVFNTLQNVKDSIKDLQALEGGQKSIGIMPSDLDYRITQLVIDFHQKFPKVKLKILASIDIMRQVLENEVDIGIGTNVESDDRLVIIPLCKEEYVLTVSKEHPLAKQTVIPIAELEGLPMVMYPEGFLGREVVEEAVKKHGFHLHTILETSSVTSILNLVRANIGVTVQPYPLLQQMNDPTLCSIRISNGAPSRSLSIIYRVDRYVSQATTAMIEEIKHYFKSK
;
A
#
# COMPACT_ATOMS: atom_id res chain seq x y z
N MET A 1 2.79 13.19 19.56
CA MET A 1 2.98 12.61 18.21
C MET A 1 4.46 12.33 17.92
N ALA A 2 5.33 13.29 17.76
CA ALA A 2 6.73 13.04 17.34
C ALA A 2 7.49 11.98 18.18
N VAL A 3 7.32 11.95 19.51
CA VAL A 3 7.96 10.91 20.35
C VAL A 3 7.39 9.52 20.11
N TYR A 4 6.10 9.42 19.81
CA TYR A 4 5.42 8.16 19.48
C TYR A 4 5.95 7.58 18.15
N GLU A 5 6.12 8.44 17.15
CA GLU A 5 6.61 8.04 15.81
C GLU A 5 8.08 7.64 15.82
N GLU A 6 8.93 8.39 16.56
CA GLU A 6 10.39 8.16 16.56
C GLU A 6 10.84 7.15 17.62
N LEU A 7 10.05 6.91 18.66
CA LEU A 7 10.41 6.14 19.86
C LEU A 7 11.79 6.54 20.42
N HIS A 8 12.17 7.81 20.18
CA HIS A 8 13.47 8.36 20.56
C HIS A 8 13.39 9.88 20.79
N PHE A 9 13.57 10.31 22.05
CA PHE A 9 13.40 11.73 22.42
C PHE A 9 14.33 12.69 21.66
N THR A 10 15.59 12.32 21.41
CA THR A 10 16.52 13.19 20.68
C THR A 10 16.07 13.40 19.24
N LYS A 11 15.73 12.33 18.52
CA LYS A 11 15.24 12.42 17.14
C LYS A 11 13.91 13.19 17.05
N ALA A 12 13.00 12.94 17.99
CA ALA A 12 11.75 13.68 18.07
C ALA A 12 11.96 15.18 18.31
N ALA A 13 12.91 15.54 19.18
CA ALA A 13 13.27 16.93 19.47
C ALA A 13 13.88 17.61 18.23
N GLU A 14 14.79 16.95 17.53
CA GLU A 14 15.35 17.42 16.27
C GLU A 14 14.26 17.67 15.20
N LYS A 15 13.32 16.73 15.07
CA LYS A 15 12.17 16.85 14.16
C LYS A 15 11.27 18.05 14.48
N LEU A 16 11.16 18.39 15.77
CA LEU A 16 10.35 19.53 16.24
C LEU A 16 11.14 20.84 16.31
N GLY A 17 12.45 20.84 16.05
CA GLY A 17 13.31 22.04 16.15
C GLY A 17 13.48 22.58 17.56
N ILE A 18 13.39 21.72 18.59
CA ILE A 18 13.57 22.07 20.00
C ILE A 18 14.67 21.24 20.68
N SER A 19 15.09 21.64 21.88
CA SER A 19 16.05 20.86 22.62
C SER A 19 15.40 19.59 23.24
N GLN A 20 16.17 18.50 23.35
CA GLN A 20 15.68 17.27 23.98
C GLN A 20 15.24 17.47 25.45
N PRO A 21 15.94 18.27 26.30
CA PRO A 21 15.45 18.57 27.65
C PRO A 21 14.08 19.29 27.66
N THR A 22 13.88 20.22 26.72
CA THR A 22 12.59 20.93 26.57
C THR A 22 11.47 19.96 26.21
N LEU A 23 11.70 19.06 25.24
CA LEU A 23 10.71 18.03 24.87
C LEU A 23 10.40 17.09 26.04
N SER A 24 11.44 16.61 26.74
CA SER A 24 11.24 15.74 27.91
C SER A 24 10.42 16.42 29.01
N GLN A 25 10.66 17.71 29.24
CA GLN A 25 9.90 18.47 30.24
C GLN A 25 8.44 18.65 29.83
N GLN A 26 8.18 18.93 28.55
CA GLN A 26 6.79 19.06 28.02
C GLN A 26 6.02 17.73 28.12
N ILE A 27 6.66 16.61 27.78
CA ILE A 27 6.02 15.29 27.92
C ILE A 27 5.73 15.01 29.39
N ARG A 28 6.67 15.30 30.32
CA ARG A 28 6.46 15.08 31.73
C ARG A 28 5.29 15.91 32.28
N VAL A 29 5.20 17.19 31.90
CA VAL A 29 4.05 18.04 32.28
C VAL A 29 2.74 17.45 31.80
N LEU A 30 2.71 16.95 30.55
CA LEU A 30 1.51 16.32 29.99
C LEU A 30 1.16 15.01 30.75
N GLU A 31 2.16 14.20 31.10
CA GLU A 31 1.96 12.99 31.92
C GLU A 31 1.44 13.33 33.33
N ASP A 32 1.97 14.39 33.94
CA ASP A 32 1.52 14.89 35.25
C ASP A 32 0.06 15.40 35.17
N GLU A 33 -0.33 16.10 34.10
CA GLU A 33 -1.71 16.58 33.89
C GLU A 33 -2.69 15.42 33.66
N LEU A 34 -2.26 14.37 32.98
CA LEU A 34 -3.08 13.18 32.70
C LEU A 34 -3.08 12.18 33.88
N GLY A 35 -2.13 12.32 34.80
CA GLY A 35 -1.96 11.43 35.92
C GLY A 35 -1.44 10.03 35.57
N MET A 36 -0.95 9.85 34.34
CA MET A 36 -0.46 8.55 33.83
C MET A 36 0.76 8.74 32.92
N PRO A 37 1.76 7.84 32.97
CA PRO A 37 2.87 7.87 32.03
C PRO A 37 2.39 7.48 30.62
N LEU A 38 2.88 8.20 29.61
CA LEU A 38 2.62 7.94 28.20
C LEU A 38 3.70 7.08 27.57
N PHE A 39 4.90 7.11 28.16
CA PHE A 39 6.08 6.37 27.72
C PHE A 39 6.80 5.70 28.89
N ASP A 40 7.14 4.44 28.71
CA ASP A 40 8.03 3.71 29.63
C ASP A 40 9.46 3.67 29.09
N ARG A 41 10.43 3.64 30.03
CA ARG A 41 11.84 3.44 29.70
C ARG A 41 12.28 2.05 30.13
N ILE A 42 12.48 1.17 29.17
CA ILE A 42 13.00 -0.18 29.42
C ILE A 42 14.46 -0.22 28.98
N GLY A 43 15.36 0.03 29.92
CA GLY A 43 16.79 0.18 29.63
C GLY A 43 17.07 1.42 28.78
N LYS A 44 17.56 1.21 27.56
CA LYS A 44 17.81 2.28 26.56
C LYS A 44 16.67 2.48 25.56
N LYS A 45 15.60 1.68 25.65
CA LYS A 45 14.46 1.75 24.71
C LYS A 45 13.32 2.53 25.35
N ILE A 46 12.59 3.24 24.48
CA ILE A 46 11.32 3.89 24.79
C ILE A 46 10.20 3.00 24.27
N VAL A 47 9.25 2.72 25.14
CA VAL A 47 8.05 1.93 24.81
C VAL A 47 6.84 2.78 25.11
N VAL A 48 5.85 2.74 24.25
CA VAL A 48 4.57 3.44 24.43
C VAL A 48 3.72 2.66 25.42
N THR A 49 3.12 3.36 26.38
CA THR A 49 2.13 2.77 27.31
C THR A 49 0.76 2.65 26.64
N GLU A 50 -0.18 1.96 27.28
CA GLU A 50 -1.57 1.92 26.84
C GLU A 50 -2.20 3.33 26.80
N ALA A 51 -1.94 4.15 27.83
CA ALA A 51 -2.35 5.55 27.88
C ALA A 51 -1.73 6.36 26.74
N GLY A 52 -0.43 6.13 26.43
CA GLY A 52 0.25 6.75 25.30
C GLY A 52 -0.38 6.40 23.96
N SER A 53 -0.72 5.13 23.75
CA SER A 53 -1.40 4.66 22.52
C SER A 53 -2.79 5.26 22.38
N LEU A 54 -3.57 5.32 23.46
CA LEU A 54 -4.88 5.94 23.49
C LEU A 54 -4.81 7.43 23.17
N LEU A 55 -3.90 8.17 23.84
CA LEU A 55 -3.71 9.59 23.57
C LEU A 55 -3.28 9.84 22.13
N PHE A 56 -2.41 9.02 21.57
CA PHE A 56 -1.96 9.14 20.18
C PHE A 56 -3.14 9.01 19.22
N SER A 57 -4.02 8.03 19.41
CA SER A 57 -5.18 7.84 18.52
C SER A 57 -6.10 9.06 18.52
N TYR A 58 -6.50 9.55 19.69
CA TYR A 58 -7.36 10.74 19.80
C TYR A 58 -6.67 12.03 19.30
N THR A 59 -5.37 12.18 19.59
CA THR A 59 -4.60 13.34 19.10
C THR A 59 -4.55 13.33 17.57
N THR A 60 -4.39 12.16 16.98
CA THR A 60 -4.43 12.00 15.53
C THR A 60 -5.76 12.46 14.95
N GLU A 61 -6.89 12.08 15.56
CA GLU A 61 -8.22 12.54 15.14
C GLU A 61 -8.38 14.07 15.19
N VAL A 62 -7.90 14.70 16.26
CA VAL A 62 -7.93 16.16 16.43
C VAL A 62 -7.13 16.84 15.32
N PHE A 63 -5.89 16.41 15.06
CA PHE A 63 -5.06 16.98 14.00
C PHE A 63 -5.67 16.76 12.62
N ASN A 64 -6.30 15.62 12.38
CA ASN A 64 -7.00 15.32 11.14
C ASN A 64 -8.21 16.22 10.93
N THR A 65 -8.99 16.45 11.99
CA THR A 65 -10.13 17.38 11.95
C THR A 65 -9.66 18.81 11.63
N LEU A 66 -8.56 19.26 12.25
CA LEU A 66 -7.97 20.56 11.93
C LEU A 66 -7.47 20.64 10.47
N GLN A 67 -6.91 19.56 9.96
CA GLN A 67 -6.49 19.50 8.56
C GLN A 67 -7.70 19.53 7.61
N ASN A 68 -8.77 18.78 7.92
CA ASN A 68 -10.02 18.83 7.16
C ASN A 68 -10.60 20.25 7.08
N VAL A 69 -10.59 20.99 8.19
CA VAL A 69 -11.02 22.41 8.22
C VAL A 69 -10.15 23.26 7.30
N LYS A 70 -8.82 23.11 7.36
CA LYS A 70 -7.90 23.84 6.49
C LYS A 70 -8.15 23.54 5.01
N ASP A 71 -8.37 22.27 4.68
CA ASP A 71 -8.62 21.84 3.30
C ASP A 71 -9.98 22.34 2.81
N SER A 72 -11.02 22.29 3.65
CA SER A 72 -12.34 22.86 3.33
C SER A 72 -12.27 24.36 3.07
N ILE A 73 -11.53 25.12 3.90
CA ILE A 73 -11.35 26.55 3.70
C ILE A 73 -10.58 26.85 2.40
N LYS A 74 -9.55 26.06 2.08
CA LYS A 74 -8.83 26.20 0.82
C LYS A 74 -9.73 25.90 -0.39
N ASP A 75 -10.58 24.90 -0.31
CA ASP A 75 -11.54 24.58 -1.37
C ASP A 75 -12.58 25.71 -1.59
N LEU A 76 -12.95 26.44 -0.53
CA LEU A 76 -13.79 27.64 -0.65
C LEU A 76 -13.09 28.82 -1.33
N GLN A 77 -11.78 28.92 -1.19
CA GLN A 77 -10.97 30.03 -1.73
C GLN A 77 -10.47 29.78 -3.15
N ALA A 78 -10.36 28.52 -3.56
CA ALA A 78 -9.83 28.19 -4.88
C ALA A 78 -10.38 26.83 -5.36
N LEU A 79 -11.05 26.85 -6.49
CA LEU A 79 -11.17 25.72 -7.42
C LEU A 79 -9.78 25.21 -7.89
N GLU A 80 -8.69 25.74 -7.34
CA GLU A 80 -7.37 25.70 -7.93
C GLU A 80 -6.30 25.26 -6.93
N GLY A 81 -6.09 23.96 -6.81
CA GLY A 81 -4.87 23.43 -6.23
C GLY A 81 -4.96 23.12 -4.73
N GLY A 82 -4.45 22.03 -4.38
CA GLY A 82 -4.22 21.50 -3.04
C GLY A 82 -3.22 20.37 -3.18
N GLN A 83 -2.71 19.87 -2.07
CA GLN A 83 -1.93 18.64 -2.10
C GLN A 83 -2.88 17.49 -1.84
N LYS A 84 -2.83 16.45 -2.71
CA LYS A 84 -3.52 15.18 -2.51
C LYS A 84 -2.51 14.04 -2.43
N SER A 85 -2.80 13.08 -1.56
CA SER A 85 -1.92 11.94 -1.33
C SER A 85 -2.63 10.62 -1.63
N ILE A 86 -1.93 9.73 -2.31
CA ILE A 86 -2.43 8.40 -2.71
C ILE A 86 -1.50 7.34 -2.18
N GLY A 87 -2.07 6.37 -1.45
CA GLY A 87 -1.38 5.15 -1.05
C GLY A 87 -1.60 4.04 -2.07
N ILE A 88 -0.55 3.34 -2.45
CA ILE A 88 -0.63 2.24 -3.41
C ILE A 88 0.48 1.24 -3.22
N MET A 89 0.27 -0.01 -3.64
CA MET A 89 1.34 -1.00 -3.63
C MET A 89 2.47 -0.65 -4.61
N PRO A 90 3.75 -0.90 -4.27
CA PRO A 90 4.89 -0.54 -5.11
C PRO A 90 4.79 -1.07 -6.53
N SER A 91 4.42 -2.34 -6.71
CA SER A 91 4.28 -2.96 -8.03
C SER A 91 3.19 -2.32 -8.89
N ASP A 92 2.09 -1.88 -8.27
CA ASP A 92 0.99 -1.23 -8.99
C ASP A 92 1.37 0.20 -9.38
N LEU A 93 2.19 0.89 -8.55
CA LEU A 93 2.72 2.21 -8.89
C LEU A 93 3.59 2.14 -10.13
N ASP A 94 4.56 1.23 -10.15
CA ASP A 94 5.57 1.16 -11.21
C ASP A 94 4.96 0.77 -12.56
N TYR A 95 4.00 -0.15 -12.57
CA TYR A 95 3.55 -0.76 -13.80
C TYR A 95 2.08 -0.50 -14.16
N ARG A 96 1.31 0.11 -13.26
CA ARG A 96 -0.12 0.20 -13.48
C ARG A 96 -0.66 1.62 -13.50
N ILE A 97 -0.41 2.42 -12.48
CA ILE A 97 -1.06 3.72 -12.35
C ILE A 97 -0.22 4.91 -12.79
N THR A 98 1.01 4.72 -13.22
CA THR A 98 1.84 5.84 -13.70
C THR A 98 1.12 6.62 -14.81
N GLN A 99 0.46 5.94 -15.76
CA GLN A 99 -0.30 6.61 -16.80
C GLN A 99 -1.50 7.39 -16.25
N LEU A 100 -2.23 6.84 -15.28
CA LEU A 100 -3.31 7.54 -14.58
C LEU A 100 -2.81 8.83 -13.91
N VAL A 101 -1.64 8.78 -13.29
CA VAL A 101 -1.01 9.95 -12.64
C VAL A 101 -0.66 11.03 -13.67
N ILE A 102 -0.12 10.63 -14.82
CA ILE A 102 0.18 11.54 -15.93
C ILE A 102 -1.10 12.20 -16.44
N ASP A 103 -2.13 11.42 -16.73
CA ASP A 103 -3.41 11.91 -17.26
C ASP A 103 -4.10 12.85 -16.26
N PHE A 104 -4.08 12.50 -14.98
CA PHE A 104 -4.60 13.37 -13.91
C PHE A 104 -3.85 14.69 -13.81
N HIS A 105 -2.51 14.65 -13.82
CA HIS A 105 -1.71 15.87 -13.75
C HIS A 105 -1.92 16.80 -14.95
N GLN A 106 -2.11 16.23 -16.15
CA GLN A 106 -2.45 17.02 -17.35
C GLN A 106 -3.80 17.72 -17.23
N LYS A 107 -4.80 17.08 -16.64
CA LYS A 107 -6.14 17.65 -16.40
C LYS A 107 -6.17 18.65 -15.26
N PHE A 108 -5.38 18.40 -14.22
CA PHE A 108 -5.37 19.16 -12.97
C PHE A 108 -3.94 19.61 -12.59
N PRO A 109 -3.27 20.44 -13.41
CA PRO A 109 -1.85 20.76 -13.24
C PRO A 109 -1.53 21.55 -11.95
N LYS A 110 -2.54 22.15 -11.35
CA LYS A 110 -2.39 22.90 -10.07
C LYS A 110 -2.51 22.00 -8.83
N VAL A 111 -2.97 20.75 -8.97
CA VAL A 111 -3.07 19.79 -7.87
C VAL A 111 -1.70 19.13 -7.66
N LYS A 112 -1.11 19.34 -6.50
CA LYS A 112 0.12 18.65 -6.11
C LYS A 112 -0.21 17.24 -5.66
N LEU A 113 0.30 16.24 -6.38
CA LEU A 113 0.16 14.83 -5.99
C LEU A 113 1.36 14.37 -5.16
N LYS A 114 1.07 13.65 -4.08
CA LYS A 114 2.02 12.88 -3.29
C LYS A 114 1.60 11.41 -3.36
N ILE A 115 2.45 10.56 -3.92
CA ILE A 115 2.17 9.13 -4.04
C ILE A 115 3.10 8.41 -3.09
N LEU A 116 2.52 7.58 -2.21
CA LEU A 116 3.22 6.81 -1.22
C LEU A 116 3.05 5.32 -1.51
N ALA A 117 4.17 4.66 -1.79
CA ALA A 117 4.18 3.22 -1.95
C ALA A 117 4.24 2.52 -0.58
N SER A 118 3.33 1.58 -0.33
CA SER A 118 3.28 0.79 0.91
C SER A 118 2.68 -0.58 0.64
N ILE A 119 3.02 -1.55 1.49
CA ILE A 119 2.36 -2.86 1.55
C ILE A 119 1.13 -2.83 2.46
N ASP A 120 1.01 -1.84 3.34
CA ASP A 120 -0.10 -1.65 4.27
C ASP A 120 -0.86 -0.34 3.97
N ILE A 121 -1.67 -0.39 2.92
CA ILE A 121 -2.44 0.76 2.45
C ILE A 121 -3.58 1.10 3.41
N MET A 122 -4.19 0.08 4.02
CA MET A 122 -5.30 0.29 4.95
C MET A 122 -4.83 1.11 6.17
N ARG A 123 -3.69 0.76 6.76
CA ARG A 123 -3.10 1.53 7.84
C ARG A 123 -2.80 2.97 7.42
N GLN A 124 -2.18 3.17 6.25
CA GLN A 124 -1.89 4.53 5.76
C GLN A 124 -3.15 5.41 5.66
N VAL A 125 -4.27 4.83 5.23
CA VAL A 125 -5.55 5.55 5.16
C VAL A 125 -6.10 5.81 6.55
N LEU A 126 -6.13 4.81 7.42
CA LEU A 126 -6.65 4.92 8.79
C LEU A 126 -5.84 5.91 9.65
N GLU A 127 -4.51 5.96 9.47
CA GLU A 127 -3.61 6.90 10.15
C GLU A 127 -3.51 8.27 9.44
N ASN A 128 -4.30 8.48 8.37
CA ASN A 128 -4.32 9.71 7.57
C ASN A 128 -2.96 10.10 6.94
N GLU A 129 -2.08 9.14 6.71
CA GLU A 129 -0.86 9.37 5.94
C GLU A 129 -1.17 9.69 4.46
N VAL A 130 -2.30 9.15 3.98
CA VAL A 130 -2.81 9.40 2.62
C VAL A 130 -4.30 9.77 2.61
N ASP A 131 -4.71 10.50 1.57
CA ASP A 131 -6.11 10.90 1.36
C ASP A 131 -6.96 9.73 0.84
N ILE A 132 -6.38 8.97 -0.09
CA ILE A 132 -6.99 7.84 -0.78
C ILE A 132 -5.99 6.70 -0.80
N GLY A 133 -6.47 5.47 -0.64
CA GLY A 133 -5.70 4.26 -0.89
C GLY A 133 -6.27 3.46 -2.06
N ILE A 134 -5.40 2.83 -2.84
CA ILE A 134 -5.81 1.71 -3.72
C ILE A 134 -5.37 0.44 -3.00
N GLY A 135 -6.33 -0.15 -2.28
CA GLY A 135 -6.13 -1.32 -1.44
C GLY A 135 -6.43 -2.62 -2.18
N THR A 136 -5.79 -3.69 -1.74
CA THR A 136 -5.98 -5.04 -2.27
C THR A 136 -6.65 -5.91 -1.22
N ASN A 137 -7.69 -6.67 -1.60
CA ASN A 137 -8.45 -7.57 -0.71
C ASN A 137 -8.86 -6.90 0.61
N VAL A 138 -9.34 -5.66 0.52
CA VAL A 138 -9.70 -4.85 1.69
C VAL A 138 -10.89 -5.47 2.40
N GLU A 139 -10.71 -5.73 3.69
CA GLU A 139 -11.79 -6.18 4.57
C GLU A 139 -12.72 -5.01 4.94
N SER A 140 -13.96 -5.33 5.31
CA SER A 140 -14.92 -4.34 5.75
C SER A 140 -14.47 -3.69 7.07
N ASP A 141 -14.49 -2.37 7.11
CA ASP A 141 -14.18 -1.57 8.29
C ASP A 141 -15.10 -0.34 8.28
N ASP A 142 -15.82 -0.12 9.37
CA ASP A 142 -16.83 0.96 9.50
C ASP A 142 -16.21 2.36 9.40
N ARG A 143 -14.90 2.48 9.56
CA ARG A 143 -14.15 3.73 9.42
C ARG A 143 -13.80 4.06 7.98
N LEU A 144 -14.01 3.14 7.04
CA LEU A 144 -13.62 3.25 5.64
C LEU A 144 -14.81 3.26 4.70
N VAL A 145 -14.75 4.11 3.71
CA VAL A 145 -15.51 3.97 2.47
C VAL A 145 -14.70 3.11 1.53
N ILE A 146 -15.31 2.01 1.05
CA ILE A 146 -14.67 1.05 0.14
C ILE A 146 -15.43 1.08 -1.19
N ILE A 147 -14.74 1.45 -2.26
CA ILE A 147 -15.30 1.47 -3.62
C ILE A 147 -14.60 0.39 -4.45
N PRO A 148 -15.27 -0.70 -4.80
CA PRO A 148 -14.69 -1.75 -5.64
C PRO A 148 -14.28 -1.23 -7.01
N LEU A 149 -13.10 -1.65 -7.50
CA LEU A 149 -12.57 -1.30 -8.81
C LEU A 149 -12.63 -2.49 -9.77
N CYS A 150 -11.87 -3.53 -9.50
CA CYS A 150 -11.79 -4.71 -10.33
C CYS A 150 -11.29 -5.93 -9.57
N LYS A 151 -11.48 -7.09 -10.16
CA LYS A 151 -10.85 -8.34 -9.75
C LYS A 151 -9.83 -8.76 -10.79
N GLU A 152 -8.66 -9.20 -10.35
CA GLU A 152 -7.53 -9.60 -11.19
C GLU A 152 -7.11 -11.03 -10.91
N GLU A 153 -6.94 -11.80 -11.97
CA GLU A 153 -6.35 -13.12 -11.87
C GLU A 153 -4.83 -13.05 -11.98
N TYR A 154 -4.18 -13.96 -11.29
CA TYR A 154 -2.75 -14.18 -11.39
C TYR A 154 -2.46 -15.24 -12.46
N VAL A 155 -1.30 -15.11 -13.09
CA VAL A 155 -0.81 -16.04 -14.10
C VAL A 155 0.59 -16.52 -13.74
N LEU A 156 0.92 -17.73 -14.12
CA LEU A 156 2.30 -18.19 -14.09
C LEU A 156 3.11 -17.38 -15.12
N THR A 157 4.23 -16.86 -14.68
CA THR A 157 5.16 -16.09 -15.52
C THR A 157 6.47 -16.85 -15.61
N VAL A 158 6.89 -17.12 -16.83
CA VAL A 158 8.10 -17.87 -17.14
C VAL A 158 8.93 -17.14 -18.19
N SER A 159 10.23 -17.46 -18.26
CA SER A 159 11.06 -17.07 -19.39
C SER A 159 10.51 -17.71 -20.68
N LYS A 160 10.64 -17.01 -21.79
CA LYS A 160 10.31 -17.57 -23.12
C LYS A 160 11.16 -18.83 -23.46
N GLU A 161 12.29 -19.03 -22.78
CA GLU A 161 13.14 -20.22 -22.93
C GLU A 161 12.72 -21.38 -22.02
N HIS A 162 11.77 -21.16 -21.12
CA HIS A 162 11.29 -22.17 -20.18
C HIS A 162 10.48 -23.25 -20.91
N PRO A 163 10.58 -24.54 -20.50
CA PRO A 163 9.82 -25.62 -21.15
C PRO A 163 8.30 -25.38 -21.23
N LEU A 164 7.72 -24.73 -20.23
CA LEU A 164 6.30 -24.39 -20.17
C LEU A 164 5.91 -23.20 -21.07
N ALA A 165 6.85 -22.45 -21.66
CA ALA A 165 6.57 -21.21 -22.41
C ALA A 165 5.61 -21.40 -23.60
N LYS A 166 5.47 -22.63 -24.11
CA LYS A 166 4.55 -22.97 -25.21
C LYS A 166 3.12 -23.26 -24.75
N GLN A 167 2.91 -23.39 -23.45
CA GLN A 167 1.58 -23.61 -22.88
C GLN A 167 0.85 -22.29 -22.71
N THR A 168 -0.45 -22.29 -22.92
CA THR A 168 -1.33 -21.14 -22.72
C THR A 168 -2.10 -21.23 -21.39
N VAL A 169 -2.23 -22.45 -20.88
CA VAL A 169 -2.94 -22.73 -19.62
C VAL A 169 -2.33 -23.97 -18.96
N ILE A 170 -2.23 -23.91 -17.63
CA ILE A 170 -1.85 -25.06 -16.80
C ILE A 170 -2.83 -25.18 -15.63
N PRO A 171 -3.10 -26.38 -15.10
CA PRO A 171 -3.78 -26.53 -13.82
C PRO A 171 -2.90 -26.04 -12.67
N ILE A 172 -3.53 -25.53 -11.58
CA ILE A 172 -2.78 -25.01 -10.44
C ILE A 172 -1.84 -26.07 -9.82
N ALA A 173 -2.18 -27.36 -9.88
CA ALA A 173 -1.36 -28.44 -9.39
C ALA A 173 0.03 -28.54 -10.09
N GLU A 174 0.16 -28.05 -11.32
CA GLU A 174 1.46 -28.00 -12.01
C GLU A 174 2.42 -26.95 -11.43
N LEU A 175 1.97 -26.09 -10.52
CA LEU A 175 2.86 -25.21 -9.77
C LEU A 175 3.67 -25.97 -8.72
N GLU A 176 3.22 -27.18 -8.32
CA GLU A 176 3.93 -28.01 -7.36
C GLU A 176 5.32 -28.40 -7.87
N GLY A 177 6.33 -28.16 -7.06
CA GLY A 177 7.73 -28.48 -7.39
C GLY A 177 8.43 -27.54 -8.37
N LEU A 178 7.73 -26.56 -8.97
CA LEU A 178 8.41 -25.54 -9.79
C LEU A 178 9.32 -24.66 -8.92
N PRO A 179 10.53 -24.34 -9.38
CA PRO A 179 11.44 -23.44 -8.66
C PRO A 179 10.87 -22.00 -8.71
N MET A 180 10.30 -21.52 -7.59
CA MET A 180 9.61 -20.23 -7.53
C MET A 180 10.55 -19.11 -7.09
N VAL A 181 10.44 -17.97 -7.77
CA VAL A 181 10.99 -16.67 -7.35
C VAL A 181 9.82 -15.81 -6.87
N MET A 182 9.78 -15.52 -5.58
CA MET A 182 8.59 -14.92 -4.95
C MET A 182 8.94 -13.68 -4.11
N TYR A 183 7.90 -12.97 -3.68
CA TYR A 183 8.01 -12.01 -2.59
C TYR A 183 8.33 -12.72 -1.27
N PRO A 184 8.95 -12.03 -0.29
CA PRO A 184 9.09 -12.55 1.07
C PRO A 184 7.72 -12.83 1.73
N GLU A 185 7.74 -13.63 2.80
CA GLU A 185 6.56 -13.83 3.65
C GLU A 185 6.03 -12.49 4.19
N GLY A 186 4.72 -12.39 4.36
CA GLY A 186 4.03 -11.16 4.76
C GLY A 186 3.75 -10.18 3.62
N PHE A 187 4.19 -10.49 2.39
CA PHE A 187 3.77 -9.73 1.22
C PHE A 187 2.47 -10.30 0.64
N LEU A 188 1.47 -9.46 0.52
CA LEU A 188 0.13 -9.85 0.05
C LEU A 188 0.18 -10.59 -1.31
N GLY A 189 1.08 -10.19 -2.22
CA GLY A 189 1.26 -10.87 -3.51
C GLY A 189 1.69 -12.32 -3.37
N ARG A 190 2.45 -12.67 -2.32
CA ARG A 190 2.81 -14.05 -1.97
C ARG A 190 1.65 -14.75 -1.29
N GLU A 191 1.03 -14.12 -0.29
CA GLU A 191 -0.06 -14.71 0.49
C GLU A 191 -1.22 -15.17 -0.39
N VAL A 192 -1.62 -14.35 -1.38
CA VAL A 192 -2.66 -14.70 -2.35
C VAL A 192 -2.34 -15.99 -3.12
N VAL A 193 -1.08 -16.18 -3.51
CA VAL A 193 -0.66 -17.40 -4.24
C VAL A 193 -0.57 -18.59 -3.29
N GLU A 194 0.02 -18.42 -2.11
CA GLU A 194 0.14 -19.49 -1.11
C GLU A 194 -1.21 -19.99 -0.62
N GLU A 195 -2.17 -19.09 -0.38
CA GLU A 195 -3.54 -19.48 -0.03
C GLU A 195 -4.20 -20.33 -1.13
N ALA A 196 -3.99 -19.96 -2.39
CA ALA A 196 -4.55 -20.70 -3.50
C ALA A 196 -3.96 -22.10 -3.60
N VAL A 197 -2.64 -22.27 -3.52
CA VAL A 197 -2.00 -23.60 -3.61
C VAL A 197 -2.27 -24.44 -2.36
N LYS A 198 -2.35 -23.81 -1.18
CA LYS A 198 -2.70 -24.50 0.08
C LYS A 198 -4.09 -25.14 0.04
N LYS A 199 -5.06 -24.52 -0.61
CA LYS A 199 -6.40 -25.10 -0.86
C LYS A 199 -6.33 -26.38 -1.71
N HIS A 200 -5.25 -26.57 -2.46
CA HIS A 200 -5.00 -27.77 -3.27
C HIS A 200 -4.02 -28.75 -2.62
N GLY A 201 -3.62 -28.51 -1.36
CA GLY A 201 -2.88 -29.46 -0.53
C GLY A 201 -1.37 -29.45 -0.71
N PHE A 202 -0.79 -28.42 -1.35
CA PHE A 202 0.66 -28.30 -1.52
C PHE A 202 1.21 -26.91 -1.14
N HIS A 203 2.52 -26.79 -1.10
CA HIS A 203 3.25 -25.55 -0.84
C HIS A 203 4.16 -25.21 -2.02
N LEU A 204 4.45 -23.92 -2.18
CA LEU A 204 5.38 -23.45 -3.21
C LEU A 204 6.82 -23.85 -2.87
N HIS A 205 7.57 -24.31 -3.88
CA HIS A 205 9.01 -24.51 -3.77
C HIS A 205 9.73 -23.18 -4.06
N THR A 206 9.78 -22.30 -3.07
CA THR A 206 10.43 -20.99 -3.20
C THR A 206 11.95 -21.15 -3.09
N ILE A 207 12.69 -20.81 -4.15
CA ILE A 207 14.15 -20.87 -4.22
C ILE A 207 14.83 -19.52 -4.02
N LEU A 208 14.13 -18.41 -4.30
CA LEU A 208 14.61 -17.04 -4.13
C LEU A 208 13.48 -16.12 -3.69
N GLU A 209 13.82 -15.19 -2.81
CA GLU A 209 12.90 -14.18 -2.31
C GLU A 209 13.46 -12.77 -2.50
N THR A 210 12.63 -11.84 -2.98
CA THR A 210 12.95 -10.43 -3.09
C THR A 210 11.68 -9.58 -3.03
N SER A 211 11.74 -8.41 -2.40
CA SER A 211 10.62 -7.47 -2.30
C SER A 211 10.37 -6.65 -3.58
N SER A 212 11.24 -6.76 -4.56
CA SER A 212 11.16 -6.00 -5.82
C SER A 212 10.61 -6.86 -6.96
N VAL A 213 9.45 -6.47 -7.50
CA VAL A 213 8.88 -7.13 -8.68
C VAL A 213 9.81 -7.08 -9.88
N THR A 214 10.52 -5.98 -10.07
CA THR A 214 11.53 -5.83 -11.13
C THR A 214 12.64 -6.89 -10.99
N SER A 215 13.12 -7.13 -9.77
CA SER A 215 14.12 -8.17 -9.51
C SER A 215 13.55 -9.57 -9.73
N ILE A 216 12.32 -9.85 -9.27
CA ILE A 216 11.64 -11.11 -9.54
C ILE A 216 11.61 -11.39 -11.05
N LEU A 217 11.13 -10.42 -11.85
CA LEU A 217 10.99 -10.61 -13.28
C LEU A 217 12.33 -10.70 -14.00
N ASN A 218 13.38 -10.03 -13.52
CA ASN A 218 14.73 -10.19 -14.06
C ASN A 218 15.27 -11.61 -13.82
N LEU A 219 15.04 -12.18 -12.65
CA LEU A 219 15.43 -13.57 -12.34
C LEU A 219 14.66 -14.58 -13.19
N VAL A 220 13.34 -14.35 -13.39
CA VAL A 220 12.52 -15.18 -14.28
C VAL A 220 13.01 -15.05 -15.73
N ARG A 221 13.33 -13.85 -16.20
CA ARG A 221 13.88 -13.61 -17.53
C ARG A 221 15.19 -14.36 -17.75
N ALA A 222 16.03 -14.43 -16.74
CA ALA A 222 17.26 -15.22 -16.74
C ALA A 222 17.03 -16.75 -16.61
N ASN A 223 15.77 -17.18 -16.60
CA ASN A 223 15.36 -18.59 -16.45
C ASN A 223 15.90 -19.27 -15.18
N ILE A 224 16.07 -18.50 -14.10
CA ILE A 224 16.49 -19.01 -12.78
C ILE A 224 15.34 -19.73 -12.08
N GLY A 225 14.12 -19.29 -12.31
CA GLY A 225 12.90 -19.86 -11.77
C GLY A 225 11.67 -19.22 -12.43
N VAL A 226 10.51 -19.49 -11.86
CA VAL A 226 9.22 -18.98 -12.32
C VAL A 226 8.55 -18.15 -11.23
N THR A 227 7.54 -17.36 -11.58
CA THR A 227 6.76 -16.58 -10.60
C THR A 227 5.28 -16.56 -10.95
N VAL A 228 4.45 -16.20 -9.99
CA VAL A 228 3.01 -15.99 -10.21
C VAL A 228 2.68 -14.54 -9.90
N GLN A 229 2.21 -13.81 -10.91
CA GLN A 229 1.99 -12.36 -10.84
C GLN A 229 0.60 -11.98 -11.40
N PRO A 230 0.04 -10.82 -11.02
CA PRO A 230 -1.20 -10.31 -11.61
C PRO A 230 -1.06 -10.15 -13.13
N TYR A 231 -2.01 -10.70 -13.89
CA TYR A 231 -1.97 -10.64 -15.35
C TYR A 231 -1.89 -9.22 -15.92
N PRO A 232 -2.63 -8.21 -15.39
CA PRO A 232 -2.55 -6.84 -15.92
C PRO A 232 -1.17 -6.20 -15.77
N LEU A 233 -0.39 -6.58 -14.76
CA LEU A 233 0.99 -6.11 -14.59
C LEU A 233 1.84 -6.54 -15.80
N LEU A 234 1.74 -7.80 -16.18
CA LEU A 234 2.53 -8.36 -17.27
C LEU A 234 2.08 -7.84 -18.65
N GLN A 235 0.78 -7.60 -18.82
CA GLN A 235 0.24 -6.99 -20.03
C GLN A 235 0.81 -5.58 -20.26
N GLN A 236 0.90 -4.78 -19.21
CA GLN A 236 1.43 -3.41 -19.32
C GLN A 236 2.93 -3.37 -19.58
N MET A 237 3.67 -4.31 -19.01
CA MET A 237 5.11 -4.42 -19.27
C MET A 237 5.40 -4.78 -20.72
N ASN A 238 4.53 -5.55 -21.36
CA ASN A 238 4.65 -6.00 -22.75
C ASN A 238 6.07 -6.52 -23.08
N ASP A 239 6.64 -7.33 -22.18
CA ASP A 239 8.00 -7.86 -22.32
C ASP A 239 8.01 -9.13 -23.18
N PRO A 240 8.61 -9.09 -24.39
CA PRO A 240 8.61 -10.24 -25.31
C PRO A 240 9.49 -11.41 -24.84
N THR A 241 10.25 -11.24 -23.76
CA THR A 241 11.12 -12.28 -23.19
C THR A 241 10.44 -13.10 -22.10
N LEU A 242 9.25 -12.67 -21.67
CA LEU A 242 8.42 -13.34 -20.68
C LEU A 242 7.15 -13.90 -21.32
N CYS A 243 6.70 -15.05 -20.81
CA CYS A 243 5.44 -15.69 -21.20
C CYS A 243 4.50 -15.73 -20.00
N SER A 244 3.24 -15.34 -20.21
CA SER A 244 2.16 -15.44 -19.24
C SER A 244 1.30 -16.66 -19.54
N ILE A 245 1.17 -17.56 -18.59
CA ILE A 245 0.43 -18.81 -18.71
C ILE A 245 -0.74 -18.77 -17.73
N ARG A 246 -1.96 -18.91 -18.22
CA ARG A 246 -3.15 -18.92 -17.35
C ARG A 246 -3.13 -20.12 -16.42
N ILE A 247 -3.58 -19.92 -15.19
CA ILE A 247 -3.75 -20.99 -14.21
C ILE A 247 -5.24 -21.38 -14.19
N SER A 248 -5.54 -22.63 -14.39
CA SER A 248 -6.89 -23.18 -14.27
C SER A 248 -7.11 -23.89 -12.93
N ASN A 249 -8.35 -24.17 -12.60
CA ASN A 249 -8.75 -24.92 -11.40
C ASN A 249 -8.29 -24.28 -10.07
N GLY A 250 -8.50 -22.97 -9.91
CA GLY A 250 -8.18 -22.27 -8.66
C GLY A 250 -7.12 -21.18 -8.81
N ALA A 251 -7.10 -20.47 -9.97
CA ALA A 251 -6.21 -19.34 -10.16
C ALA A 251 -6.23 -18.38 -8.97
N PRO A 252 -5.07 -17.99 -8.44
CA PRO A 252 -5.00 -16.94 -7.44
C PRO A 252 -5.61 -15.66 -8.00
N SER A 253 -6.29 -14.88 -7.18
CA SER A 253 -6.88 -13.62 -7.61
C SER A 253 -6.88 -12.59 -6.48
N ARG A 254 -6.88 -11.32 -6.85
CA ARG A 254 -7.02 -10.21 -5.92
C ARG A 254 -8.13 -9.26 -6.36
N SER A 255 -8.76 -8.58 -5.39
CA SER A 255 -9.71 -7.51 -5.65
C SER A 255 -9.06 -6.17 -5.30
N LEU A 256 -9.16 -5.20 -6.19
CA LEU A 256 -8.70 -3.84 -5.95
C LEU A 256 -9.88 -2.94 -5.61
N SER A 257 -9.70 -2.06 -4.64
CA SER A 257 -10.71 -1.09 -4.22
C SER A 257 -10.07 0.25 -3.90
N ILE A 258 -10.78 1.35 -4.16
CA ILE A 258 -10.45 2.64 -3.57
C ILE A 258 -10.92 2.61 -2.12
N ILE A 259 -10.09 3.07 -1.21
CA ILE A 259 -10.41 3.24 0.19
C ILE A 259 -10.08 4.66 0.66
N TYR A 260 -10.95 5.22 1.48
CA TYR A 260 -10.70 6.47 2.20
C TYR A 260 -11.54 6.50 3.48
N ARG A 261 -11.17 7.35 4.43
CA ARG A 261 -11.90 7.43 5.71
C ARG A 261 -13.29 8.05 5.53
N VAL A 262 -14.28 7.49 6.21
CA VAL A 262 -15.67 7.97 6.20
C VAL A 262 -15.82 9.39 6.77
N ASP A 263 -15.00 9.74 7.76
CA ASP A 263 -15.00 11.04 8.46
C ASP A 263 -14.11 12.09 7.79
N ARG A 264 -13.50 11.75 6.64
CA ARG A 264 -12.64 12.70 5.91
C ARG A 264 -13.45 13.60 4.99
N TYR A 265 -13.11 14.87 4.97
CA TYR A 265 -13.64 15.80 3.97
C TYR A 265 -13.16 15.41 2.57
N VAL A 266 -14.12 15.08 1.70
CA VAL A 266 -13.84 14.72 0.30
C VAL A 266 -13.91 16.01 -0.53
N SER A 267 -12.75 16.59 -0.82
CA SER A 267 -12.63 17.79 -1.63
C SER A 267 -13.00 17.54 -3.11
N GLN A 268 -13.23 18.60 -3.87
CA GLN A 268 -13.46 18.47 -5.32
C GLN A 268 -12.30 17.77 -6.04
N ALA A 269 -11.05 18.08 -5.65
CA ALA A 269 -9.87 17.42 -6.19
C ALA A 269 -9.82 15.91 -5.82
N THR A 270 -10.26 15.56 -4.59
CA THR A 270 -10.38 14.15 -4.16
C THR A 270 -11.45 13.43 -4.97
N THR A 271 -12.61 14.05 -5.16
CA THR A 271 -13.71 13.50 -5.99
C THR A 271 -13.24 13.29 -7.42
N ALA A 272 -12.58 14.29 -8.02
CA ALA A 272 -12.03 14.17 -9.37
C ALA A 272 -11.02 13.01 -9.47
N MET A 273 -10.15 12.84 -8.47
CA MET A 273 -9.19 11.73 -8.44
C MET A 273 -9.89 10.38 -8.36
N ILE A 274 -10.92 10.24 -7.51
CA ILE A 274 -11.72 9.02 -7.40
C ILE A 274 -12.36 8.67 -8.75
N GLU A 275 -12.95 9.66 -9.43
CA GLU A 275 -13.58 9.42 -10.74
C GLU A 275 -12.57 9.07 -11.84
N GLU A 276 -11.39 9.70 -11.87
CA GLU A 276 -10.32 9.33 -12.80
C GLU A 276 -9.80 7.90 -12.53
N ILE A 277 -9.63 7.52 -11.26
CA ILE A 277 -9.26 6.13 -10.92
C ILE A 277 -10.35 5.15 -11.40
N LYS A 278 -11.61 5.41 -11.10
CA LYS A 278 -12.74 4.57 -11.55
C LYS A 278 -12.81 4.45 -13.07
N HIS A 279 -12.63 5.57 -13.77
CA HIS A 279 -12.62 5.58 -15.24
C HIS A 279 -11.48 4.73 -15.81
N TYR A 280 -10.28 4.92 -15.27
CA TYR A 280 -9.08 4.17 -15.67
C TYR A 280 -9.25 2.64 -15.54
N PHE A 281 -9.82 2.20 -14.41
CA PHE A 281 -10.03 0.77 -14.17
C PHE A 281 -11.22 0.17 -14.92
N LYS A 282 -12.18 0.99 -15.40
CA LYS A 282 -13.27 0.53 -16.27
C LYS A 282 -12.87 0.42 -17.74
N SER A 283 -11.88 1.19 -18.18
CA SER A 283 -11.44 1.23 -19.57
C SER A 283 -10.39 0.16 -19.92
N LYS A 284 -9.99 -0.64 -18.97
CA LYS A 284 -9.01 -1.72 -19.10
C LYS A 284 -9.56 -3.05 -18.61
#